data_9626090f2830be6aa3cfe9655fd20a05
#
_entry.id   9626090f2830be6aa3cfe9655fd20a05
#
_cell.length_a   1.000
_cell.length_b   1.000
_cell.length_c   1.000
_cell.angle_alpha   90.00
_cell.angle_beta   90.00
_cell.angle_gamma   90.00
#
_symmetry.space_group_name_H-M   'P 1'
#
loop_
_entity.id
_entity.type
_entity.pdbx_description
1 polymer ?
#
loop_
_entity_poly.entity_id
_entity_poly.type
_entity_poly.pdbx_seq_one_letter_code
_entity_poly.pdbx_strand_id
1 'polypeptide(L)'
;MKHLLSISTLYPTPLRPRFGTFVQSSLEALAKRGDWQVTVINPLGVPPIAFGRYKPLTTLAPFAEAGGVTIHRPRFTLIPKLGAARNPAAIVKAVLPLARTIHARTPVDVVDAQFFYPDGPAAAAIARALGVRHSLMARGSDIIVWGEKDFARRQMVAAAADAGHLFAVSGDLKRRMAAMGMPDDRISVHYTGLDRDRFRPLAHTQLRAQLGTQLGFDLPHGVPVLACVGALIDRKGQYLAIEALPELSDARLILAGEGEHEPFLRALAVELSVADRVHFAGSVDHDLLPLILSAADAMVLPTISEGLANVWVEALACGTPVVTCDVGGASELISSDLAGQLIERSKAGVVAGVQKVLSERHDRQAISALVEGFSWEANAADLADHYAALAEQR
;
A
#
# COMPACT_ATOMS: atom_id res chain seq x y z
N MET A 1 23.60 18.26 -3.80
CA MET A 1 22.64 17.12 -3.77
C MET A 1 22.40 16.83 -2.32
N LYS A 2 21.12 16.89 -1.86
CA LYS A 2 20.75 16.57 -0.47
C LYS A 2 20.72 15.05 -0.26
N HIS A 3 20.85 14.57 0.97
CA HIS A 3 20.93 13.14 1.26
C HIS A 3 19.82 12.71 2.23
N LEU A 4 18.93 11.84 1.76
CA LEU A 4 17.90 11.17 2.55
C LEU A 4 18.39 9.81 3.04
N LEU A 5 18.29 9.56 4.34
CA LEU A 5 18.47 8.24 4.95
C LEU A 5 17.09 7.69 5.37
N SER A 6 16.54 6.77 4.60
CA SER A 6 15.22 6.18 4.84
C SER A 6 15.31 4.86 5.61
N ILE A 7 14.61 4.76 6.73
CA ILE A 7 14.50 3.54 7.53
C ILE A 7 13.19 2.86 7.19
N SER A 8 13.26 1.65 6.63
CA SER A 8 12.04 0.94 6.24
C SER A 8 12.13 -0.57 6.41
N THR A 9 11.36 -1.13 7.34
CA THR A 9 11.10 -2.57 7.39
C THR A 9 10.12 -3.01 6.31
N LEU A 10 9.35 -2.07 5.76
CA LEU A 10 8.40 -2.24 4.66
C LEU A 10 9.09 -1.91 3.33
N TYR A 11 10.00 -2.78 2.89
CA TYR A 11 10.75 -2.62 1.64
C TYR A 11 10.96 -3.98 0.96
N PRO A 12 10.94 -4.05 -0.38
CA PRO A 12 11.11 -5.30 -1.09
C PRO A 12 12.47 -5.98 -0.84
N THR A 13 12.44 -7.29 -0.85
CA THR A 13 13.63 -8.12 -0.82
C THR A 13 13.53 -9.20 -1.89
N PRO A 14 14.63 -9.84 -2.33
CA PRO A 14 14.57 -10.99 -3.24
C PRO A 14 13.65 -12.13 -2.78
N LEU A 15 13.44 -12.27 -1.46
CA LEU A 15 12.54 -13.26 -0.89
C LEU A 15 11.07 -12.82 -0.87
N ARG A 16 10.83 -11.51 -0.92
CA ARG A 16 9.49 -10.88 -0.88
C ARG A 16 9.45 -9.70 -1.85
N PRO A 17 9.51 -9.96 -3.18
CA PRO A 17 9.69 -8.90 -4.17
C PRO A 17 8.48 -7.95 -4.28
N ARG A 18 7.31 -8.38 -3.83
CA ARG A 18 6.07 -7.57 -3.86
C ARG A 18 5.77 -6.84 -2.56
N PHE A 19 6.56 -7.07 -1.50
CA PHE A 19 6.31 -6.47 -0.19
C PHE A 19 6.88 -5.06 -0.11
N GLY A 20 6.02 -4.04 -0.02
CA GLY A 20 6.44 -2.65 0.11
C GLY A 20 6.92 -2.02 -1.21
N THR A 21 6.47 -2.50 -2.37
CA THR A 21 6.82 -1.95 -3.70
C THR A 21 6.50 -0.47 -3.83
N PHE A 22 5.42 0.00 -3.23
CA PHE A 22 5.06 1.41 -3.22
C PHE A 22 6.06 2.29 -2.46
N VAL A 23 6.74 1.76 -1.42
CA VAL A 23 7.84 2.46 -0.75
C VAL A 23 9.06 2.52 -1.67
N GLN A 24 9.39 1.41 -2.30
CA GLN A 24 10.46 1.36 -3.29
C GLN A 24 10.24 2.38 -4.40
N SER A 25 9.06 2.34 -5.05
CA SER A 25 8.73 3.25 -6.16
C SER A 25 8.78 4.73 -5.76
N SER A 26 8.31 5.08 -4.56
CA SER A 26 8.37 6.45 -4.04
C SER A 26 9.83 6.92 -3.85
N LEU A 27 10.68 6.09 -3.27
CA LEU A 27 12.09 6.43 -3.03
C LEU A 27 12.94 6.41 -4.31
N GLU A 28 12.65 5.50 -5.26
CA GLU A 28 13.27 5.49 -6.57
C GLU A 28 12.86 6.71 -7.41
N ALA A 29 11.59 7.14 -7.34
CA ALA A 29 11.12 8.35 -7.99
C ALA A 29 11.81 9.60 -7.43
N LEU A 30 12.01 9.66 -6.11
CA LEU A 30 12.78 10.74 -5.47
C LEU A 30 14.23 10.74 -5.93
N ALA A 31 14.89 9.57 -5.98
CA ALA A 31 16.28 9.45 -6.46
C ALA A 31 16.42 9.84 -7.93
N LYS A 32 15.44 9.46 -8.77
CA LYS A 32 15.41 9.77 -10.21
C LYS A 32 15.36 11.27 -10.51
N ARG A 33 14.87 12.10 -9.58
CA ARG A 33 14.90 13.57 -9.72
C ARG A 33 16.33 14.13 -9.86
N GLY A 34 17.33 13.47 -9.24
CA GLY A 34 18.74 13.85 -9.32
C GLY A 34 19.18 14.96 -8.35
N ASP A 35 18.26 15.55 -7.59
CA ASP A 35 18.54 16.54 -6.54
C ASP A 35 18.72 15.88 -5.15
N TRP A 36 18.28 14.64 -5.00
CA TRP A 36 18.40 13.83 -3.78
C TRP A 36 19.22 12.56 -3.99
N GLN A 37 20.18 12.33 -3.13
CA GLN A 37 20.77 11.00 -2.91
C GLN A 37 19.88 10.26 -1.91
N VAL A 38 19.48 9.03 -2.24
CA VAL A 38 18.61 8.22 -1.38
C VAL A 38 19.34 6.97 -0.92
N THR A 39 19.46 6.82 0.40
CA THR A 39 19.97 5.61 1.03
C THR A 39 18.87 4.97 1.86
N VAL A 40 18.52 3.73 1.56
CA VAL A 40 17.54 2.94 2.31
C VAL A 40 18.26 2.00 3.28
N ILE A 41 17.89 2.05 4.52
CA ILE A 41 18.20 0.98 5.47
C ILE A 41 16.95 0.15 5.68
N ASN A 42 17.00 -1.10 5.20
CA ASN A 42 15.93 -2.09 5.35
C ASN A 42 16.32 -3.09 6.44
N PRO A 43 15.99 -2.84 7.73
CA PRO A 43 16.37 -3.71 8.83
C PRO A 43 15.65 -5.06 8.75
N LEU A 44 16.39 -6.16 8.79
CA LEU A 44 15.84 -7.51 8.75
C LEU A 44 15.75 -8.09 10.17
N GLY A 45 14.52 -8.36 10.62
CA GLY A 45 14.29 -9.00 11.92
C GLY A 45 14.57 -10.51 11.85
N VAL A 46 15.63 -10.96 12.54
CA VAL A 46 16.02 -12.37 12.58
C VAL A 46 16.06 -12.82 14.03
N PRO A 47 15.37 -13.92 14.40
CA PRO A 47 15.48 -14.48 15.75
C PRO A 47 16.89 -15.05 16.00
N PRO A 48 17.33 -15.17 17.29
CA PRO A 48 18.65 -15.70 17.63
C PRO A 48 18.93 -17.06 17.02
N ILE A 49 17.91 -17.90 16.90
CA ILE A 49 17.97 -19.17 16.17
C ILE A 49 17.02 -19.03 14.98
N ALA A 50 17.59 -18.88 13.78
CA ALA A 50 16.83 -18.72 12.56
C ALA A 50 16.40 -20.09 11.99
N PHE A 51 15.10 -20.36 11.98
CA PHE A 51 14.50 -21.54 11.35
C PHE A 51 13.27 -21.18 10.52
N GLY A 52 12.77 -22.11 9.68
CA GLY A 52 11.62 -21.89 8.82
C GLY A 52 11.78 -20.62 7.96
N ARG A 53 10.77 -19.76 7.96
CA ARG A 53 10.71 -18.51 7.17
C ARG A 53 11.82 -17.49 7.49
N TYR A 54 12.51 -17.64 8.62
CA TYR A 54 13.60 -16.72 9.01
C TYR A 54 14.97 -17.15 8.48
N LYS A 55 15.16 -18.46 8.19
CA LYS A 55 16.44 -18.98 7.69
C LYS A 55 16.90 -18.32 6.40
N PRO A 56 16.06 -18.11 5.37
CA PRO A 56 16.48 -17.43 4.14
C PRO A 56 16.91 -15.97 4.36
N LEU A 57 16.39 -15.28 5.39
CA LEU A 57 16.80 -13.90 5.70
C LEU A 57 18.27 -13.80 6.11
N THR A 58 18.87 -14.89 6.60
CA THR A 58 20.27 -14.93 7.01
C THR A 58 21.25 -15.01 5.84
N THR A 59 20.77 -15.28 4.62
CA THR A 59 21.58 -15.40 3.40
C THR A 59 21.40 -14.23 2.45
N LEU A 60 20.45 -13.33 2.75
CA LEU A 60 20.26 -12.13 1.92
C LEU A 60 21.51 -11.25 1.92
N ALA A 61 21.86 -10.73 0.74
CA ALA A 61 22.95 -9.78 0.58
C ALA A 61 22.73 -8.54 1.46
N PRO A 62 23.74 -8.12 2.25
CA PRO A 62 23.62 -6.99 3.15
C PRO A 62 23.56 -5.63 2.43
N PHE A 63 23.88 -5.62 1.15
CA PHE A 63 23.95 -4.44 0.30
C PHE A 63 23.36 -4.73 -1.08
N ALA A 64 22.73 -3.73 -1.69
CA ALA A 64 22.27 -3.72 -3.06
C ALA A 64 22.15 -2.28 -3.58
N GLU A 65 22.10 -2.13 -4.89
CA GLU A 65 21.74 -0.89 -5.57
C GLU A 65 20.64 -1.20 -6.59
N ALA A 66 19.58 -0.41 -6.59
CA ALA A 66 18.46 -0.55 -7.51
C ALA A 66 17.75 0.79 -7.69
N GLY A 67 17.35 1.14 -8.93
CA GLY A 67 16.54 2.35 -9.20
C GLY A 67 17.19 3.67 -8.75
N GLY A 68 18.52 3.75 -8.67
CA GLY A 68 19.24 4.92 -8.18
C GLY A 68 19.31 5.02 -6.64
N VAL A 69 18.83 3.99 -5.93
CA VAL A 69 18.80 3.92 -4.47
C VAL A 69 19.87 2.95 -3.96
N THR A 70 20.61 3.38 -2.94
CA THR A 70 21.55 2.53 -2.20
C THR A 70 20.81 1.83 -1.06
N ILE A 71 20.88 0.50 -0.98
CA ILE A 71 20.09 -0.31 -0.03
C ILE A 71 21.01 -1.09 0.89
N HIS A 72 20.87 -0.88 2.20
CA HIS A 72 21.55 -1.66 3.24
C HIS A 72 20.55 -2.51 4.02
N ARG A 73 20.91 -3.77 4.34
CA ARG A 73 20.07 -4.73 5.05
C ARG A 73 20.73 -5.23 6.35
N PRO A 74 20.89 -4.37 7.37
CA PRO A 74 21.38 -4.81 8.66
C PRO A 74 20.37 -5.75 9.33
N ARG A 75 20.89 -6.74 10.09
CA ARG A 75 20.03 -7.67 10.83
C ARG A 75 19.90 -7.21 12.27
N PHE A 76 18.67 -7.21 12.79
CA PHE A 76 18.43 -6.98 14.21
C PHE A 76 17.80 -8.21 14.86
N THR A 77 18.02 -8.37 16.17
CA THR A 77 17.45 -9.49 16.92
C THR A 77 15.95 -9.31 17.09
N LEU A 78 15.17 -10.18 16.44
CA LEU A 78 13.71 -10.25 16.55
C LEU A 78 13.33 -11.36 17.53
N ILE A 79 12.54 -11.05 18.55
CA ILE A 79 11.91 -12.06 19.42
C ILE A 79 10.45 -12.18 18.99
N PRO A 80 10.08 -13.26 18.25
CA PRO A 80 8.72 -13.44 17.77
C PRO A 80 7.70 -13.42 18.91
N LYS A 81 6.53 -12.79 18.69
CA LYS A 81 5.39 -12.71 19.62
C LYS A 81 5.65 -11.88 20.90
N LEU A 82 6.84 -11.90 21.48
CA LEU A 82 7.15 -11.27 22.77
C LEU A 82 7.97 -9.98 22.65
N GLY A 83 8.71 -9.80 21.57
CA GLY A 83 9.69 -8.72 21.42
C GLY A 83 9.15 -7.44 20.78
N ALA A 84 7.89 -7.36 20.41
CA ALA A 84 7.35 -6.26 19.62
C ALA A 84 7.67 -4.86 20.22
N ALA A 85 7.48 -4.69 21.51
CA ALA A 85 7.75 -3.41 22.19
C ALA A 85 9.25 -3.00 22.17
N ARG A 86 10.16 -3.96 21.97
CA ARG A 86 11.63 -3.73 21.95
C ARG A 86 12.20 -3.63 20.54
N ASN A 87 11.39 -3.89 19.50
CA ASN A 87 11.86 -3.85 18.11
C ASN A 87 12.48 -2.51 17.73
N PRO A 88 11.93 -1.33 18.06
CA PRO A 88 12.58 -0.06 17.74
C PRO A 88 14.00 0.04 18.32
N ALA A 89 14.18 -0.31 19.58
CA ALA A 89 15.51 -0.28 20.21
C ALA A 89 16.49 -1.28 19.59
N ALA A 90 16.00 -2.47 19.20
CA ALA A 90 16.82 -3.48 18.52
C ALA A 90 17.22 -3.00 17.11
N ILE A 91 16.33 -2.31 16.39
CA ILE A 91 16.64 -1.68 15.10
C ILE A 91 17.70 -0.60 15.30
N VAL A 92 17.54 0.32 16.28
CA VAL A 92 18.55 1.35 16.58
C VAL A 92 19.91 0.73 16.85
N LYS A 93 19.97 -0.31 17.68
CA LYS A 93 21.23 -1.00 18.01
C LYS A 93 21.93 -1.55 16.76
N ALA A 94 21.19 -2.08 15.81
CA ALA A 94 21.73 -2.67 14.57
C ALA A 94 22.08 -1.60 13.52
N VAL A 95 21.31 -0.52 13.44
CA VAL A 95 21.37 0.46 12.35
C VAL A 95 22.28 1.63 12.67
N LEU A 96 22.32 2.11 13.92
CA LEU A 96 23.02 3.35 14.28
C LEU A 96 24.53 3.35 13.93
N PRO A 97 25.30 2.25 14.13
CA PRO A 97 26.71 2.24 13.72
C PRO A 97 26.89 2.44 12.21
N LEU A 98 26.01 1.80 11.39
CA LEU A 98 26.01 1.97 9.94
C LEU A 98 25.59 3.38 9.54
N ALA A 99 24.53 3.92 10.15
CA ALA A 99 24.04 5.27 9.88
C ALA A 99 25.12 6.34 10.16
N ARG A 100 25.88 6.19 11.26
CA ARG A 100 27.04 7.06 11.56
C ARG A 100 28.15 6.95 10.51
N THR A 101 28.44 5.74 10.05
CA THR A 101 29.44 5.53 9.00
C THR A 101 29.01 6.18 7.67
N ILE A 102 27.74 6.06 7.30
CA ILE A 102 27.16 6.70 6.12
C ILE A 102 27.25 8.23 6.27
N HIS A 103 26.75 8.76 7.39
CA HIS A 103 26.74 10.20 7.67
C HIS A 103 28.15 10.83 7.69
N ALA A 104 29.15 10.11 8.20
CA ALA A 104 30.55 10.57 8.21
C ALA A 104 31.17 10.61 6.82
N ARG A 105 30.73 9.74 5.87
CA ARG A 105 31.22 9.73 4.49
C ARG A 105 30.47 10.72 3.61
N THR A 106 29.17 10.74 3.73
CA THR A 106 28.24 11.61 2.99
C THR A 106 27.21 12.13 3.99
N PRO A 107 27.29 13.40 4.38
CA PRO A 107 26.37 13.96 5.37
C PRO A 107 24.91 13.70 5.01
N VAL A 108 24.15 13.13 5.95
CA VAL A 108 22.71 12.94 5.85
C VAL A 108 22.04 14.26 6.23
N ASP A 109 21.10 14.72 5.43
CA ASP A 109 20.33 15.94 5.67
C ASP A 109 19.01 15.64 6.41
N VAL A 110 18.34 14.53 6.06
CA VAL A 110 17.07 14.11 6.65
C VAL A 110 17.08 12.61 6.89
N VAL A 111 16.54 12.17 8.04
CA VAL A 111 16.18 10.77 8.29
C VAL A 111 14.67 10.62 8.14
N ASP A 112 14.23 9.60 7.46
CA ASP A 112 12.82 9.31 7.29
C ASP A 112 12.47 7.88 7.75
N ALA A 113 11.21 7.65 8.13
CA ALA A 113 10.64 6.32 8.31
C ALA A 113 9.41 6.14 7.42
N GLN A 114 9.41 5.09 6.60
CA GLN A 114 8.34 4.80 5.65
C GLN A 114 7.20 3.94 6.24
N PHE A 115 7.30 3.61 7.53
CA PHE A 115 6.30 2.89 8.30
C PHE A 115 6.38 3.31 9.77
N PHE A 116 5.27 3.69 10.39
CA PHE A 116 5.32 4.35 11.68
C PHE A 116 5.82 3.45 12.81
N TYR A 117 5.41 2.18 12.85
CA TYR A 117 5.88 1.24 13.87
C TYR A 117 6.33 -0.10 13.24
N PRO A 118 7.57 -0.54 13.49
CA PRO A 118 8.53 -0.07 14.51
C PRO A 118 9.52 1.00 14.02
N ASP A 119 9.47 1.42 12.75
CA ASP A 119 10.51 2.21 12.09
C ASP A 119 10.58 3.64 12.63
N GLY A 120 9.43 4.27 12.90
CA GLY A 120 9.35 5.67 13.35
C GLY A 120 10.14 5.96 14.64
N PRO A 121 9.88 5.23 15.75
CA PRO A 121 10.68 5.41 16.97
C PRO A 121 12.18 5.14 16.75
N ALA A 122 12.53 4.21 15.85
CA ALA A 122 13.93 3.94 15.53
C ALA A 122 14.55 5.09 14.73
N ALA A 123 13.86 5.61 13.71
CA ALA A 123 14.30 6.74 12.91
C ALA A 123 14.48 8.00 13.75
N ALA A 124 13.55 8.31 14.65
CA ALA A 124 13.65 9.43 15.58
C ALA A 124 14.92 9.34 16.46
N ALA A 125 15.22 8.16 17.01
CA ALA A 125 16.41 7.94 17.81
C ALA A 125 17.71 8.05 16.99
N ILE A 126 17.72 7.56 15.75
CA ILE A 126 18.85 7.65 14.83
C ILE A 126 19.08 9.09 14.41
N ALA A 127 18.04 9.82 14.01
CA ALA A 127 18.12 11.23 13.62
C ALA A 127 18.69 12.09 14.74
N ARG A 128 18.21 11.90 15.98
CA ARG A 128 18.74 12.58 17.17
C ARG A 128 20.24 12.28 17.37
N ALA A 129 20.66 11.03 17.18
CA ALA A 129 22.05 10.62 17.33
C ALA A 129 22.98 11.13 16.21
N LEU A 130 22.44 11.50 15.05
CA LEU A 130 23.13 12.14 13.93
C LEU A 130 23.04 13.68 13.97
N GLY A 131 22.17 14.25 14.81
CA GLY A 131 21.95 15.70 14.89
C GLY A 131 21.19 16.26 13.68
N VAL A 132 20.30 15.46 13.05
CA VAL A 132 19.51 15.86 11.86
C VAL A 132 18.01 15.76 12.13
N ARG A 133 17.20 16.44 11.32
CA ARG A 133 15.73 16.35 11.39
C ARG A 133 15.23 15.00 10.88
N HIS A 134 14.02 14.64 11.29
CA HIS A 134 13.36 13.44 10.77
C HIS A 134 11.89 13.69 10.41
N SER A 135 11.39 12.83 9.54
CA SER A 135 9.99 12.73 9.18
C SER A 135 9.49 11.29 9.34
N LEU A 136 8.17 11.13 9.49
CA LEU A 136 7.53 9.84 9.70
C LEU A 136 6.32 9.71 8.77
N MET A 137 6.20 8.56 8.09
CA MET A 137 5.11 8.27 7.16
C MET A 137 4.19 7.19 7.71
N ALA A 138 2.90 7.50 7.80
CA ALA A 138 1.84 6.56 8.14
C ALA A 138 1.24 5.93 6.87
N ARG A 139 1.14 4.60 6.85
CA ARG A 139 0.69 3.82 5.69
C ARG A 139 -0.67 3.13 5.88
N GLY A 140 -1.22 3.14 7.09
CA GLY A 140 -2.51 2.56 7.45
C GLY A 140 -2.41 1.57 8.60
N SER A 141 -1.97 0.34 8.37
CA SER A 141 -1.91 -0.70 9.40
C SER A 141 -1.00 -0.37 10.58
N ASP A 142 -0.01 0.48 10.39
CA ASP A 142 0.85 1.03 11.44
C ASP A 142 0.06 1.91 12.44
N ILE A 143 -0.89 2.69 11.96
CA ILE A 143 -1.77 3.50 12.82
C ILE A 143 -2.98 2.69 13.29
N ILE A 144 -3.64 1.97 12.37
CA ILE A 144 -4.91 1.27 12.64
C ILE A 144 -4.69 0.07 13.56
N VAL A 145 -3.63 -0.74 13.32
CA VAL A 145 -3.40 -1.99 14.07
C VAL A 145 -2.39 -1.79 15.21
N TRP A 146 -1.28 -1.10 14.93
CA TRP A 146 -0.28 -0.86 15.96
C TRP A 146 -0.68 0.26 16.92
N GLY A 147 -1.47 1.24 16.45
CA GLY A 147 -2.02 2.32 17.28
C GLY A 147 -2.93 1.85 18.41
N GLU A 148 -3.58 0.68 18.27
CA GLU A 148 -4.38 0.07 19.33
C GLU A 148 -3.54 -0.55 20.46
N LYS A 149 -2.24 -0.77 20.21
CA LYS A 149 -1.32 -1.34 21.21
C LYS A 149 -0.67 -0.22 22.01
N ASP A 150 -1.01 -0.11 23.29
CA ASP A 150 -0.52 0.99 24.17
C ASP A 150 0.99 1.23 24.12
N PHE A 151 1.78 0.16 24.10
CA PHE A 151 3.24 0.30 24.03
C PHE A 151 3.71 0.89 22.69
N ALA A 152 3.06 0.56 21.58
CA ALA A 152 3.41 1.07 20.26
C ALA A 152 2.90 2.51 20.12
N ARG A 153 1.65 2.79 20.50
CA ARG A 153 1.06 4.13 20.49
C ARG A 153 1.93 5.14 21.26
N ARG A 154 2.34 4.82 22.50
CA ARG A 154 3.20 5.71 23.27
C ARG A 154 4.53 6.02 22.57
N GLN A 155 5.16 5.01 21.97
CA GLN A 155 6.41 5.20 21.24
C GLN A 155 6.23 6.00 19.96
N MET A 156 5.13 5.77 19.21
CA MET A 156 4.80 6.52 18.00
C MET A 156 4.50 7.99 18.30
N VAL A 157 3.69 8.28 19.32
CA VAL A 157 3.38 9.65 19.73
C VAL A 157 4.65 10.39 20.21
N ALA A 158 5.50 9.72 20.97
CA ALA A 158 6.77 10.30 21.39
C ALA A 158 7.71 10.59 20.20
N ALA A 159 7.78 9.72 19.20
CA ALA A 159 8.55 9.95 17.99
C ALA A 159 7.97 11.09 17.13
N ALA A 160 6.63 11.19 17.05
CA ALA A 160 5.93 12.24 16.32
C ALA A 160 6.11 13.63 16.95
N ALA A 161 6.22 13.72 18.28
CA ALA A 161 6.39 14.99 18.99
C ALA A 161 7.70 15.71 18.59
N ASP A 162 8.76 14.95 18.32
CA ASP A 162 10.08 15.47 17.91
C ASP A 162 10.25 15.54 16.38
N ALA A 163 9.30 14.97 15.61
CA ALA A 163 9.39 14.96 14.15
C ALA A 163 9.22 16.36 13.56
N GLY A 164 10.03 16.69 12.58
CA GLY A 164 9.87 17.95 11.84
C GLY A 164 8.65 17.93 10.91
N HIS A 165 8.28 16.75 10.39
CA HIS A 165 7.08 16.57 9.56
C HIS A 165 6.52 15.14 9.67
N LEU A 166 5.20 15.01 9.48
CA LEU A 166 4.46 13.76 9.49
C LEU A 166 3.64 13.64 8.21
N PHE A 167 3.62 12.45 7.63
CA PHE A 167 2.82 12.17 6.45
C PHE A 167 1.76 11.11 6.74
N ALA A 168 0.59 11.29 6.17
CA ALA A 168 -0.51 10.33 6.19
C ALA A 168 -0.98 10.05 4.76
N VAL A 169 -1.23 8.79 4.40
CA VAL A 169 -1.68 8.44 3.04
C VAL A 169 -3.15 8.79 2.77
N SER A 170 -3.88 9.32 3.75
CA SER A 170 -5.25 9.80 3.60
C SER A 170 -5.61 10.81 4.70
N GLY A 171 -6.65 11.62 4.48
CA GLY A 171 -7.20 12.53 5.47
C GLY A 171 -7.80 11.78 6.68
N ASP A 172 -8.39 10.59 6.47
CA ASP A 172 -8.84 9.76 7.59
C ASP A 172 -7.66 9.35 8.47
N LEU A 173 -6.56 8.93 7.87
CA LEU A 173 -5.38 8.54 8.62
C LEU A 173 -4.76 9.73 9.36
N LYS A 174 -4.73 10.92 8.75
CA LYS A 174 -4.35 12.18 9.41
C LYS A 174 -5.21 12.43 10.65
N ARG A 175 -6.55 12.35 10.54
CA ARG A 175 -7.46 12.54 11.67
C ARG A 175 -7.18 11.53 12.81
N ARG A 176 -6.93 10.27 12.47
CA ARG A 176 -6.57 9.23 13.46
C ARG A 176 -5.26 9.52 14.18
N MET A 177 -4.25 9.97 13.44
CA MET A 177 -2.96 10.37 14.02
C MET A 177 -3.13 11.54 14.99
N ALA A 178 -3.88 12.58 14.61
CA ALA A 178 -4.20 13.71 15.48
C ALA A 178 -4.98 13.27 16.73
N ALA A 179 -5.98 12.40 16.57
CA ALA A 179 -6.75 11.84 17.69
C ALA A 179 -5.89 10.99 18.65
N MET A 180 -4.78 10.43 18.18
CA MET A 180 -3.79 9.74 19.03
C MET A 180 -2.89 10.69 19.81
N GLY A 181 -2.96 12.00 19.56
CA GLY A 181 -2.13 13.03 20.21
C GLY A 181 -0.88 13.43 19.43
N MET A 182 -0.79 13.13 18.14
CA MET A 182 0.28 13.62 17.27
C MET A 182 -0.01 15.07 16.83
N PRO A 183 1.02 15.93 16.59
CA PRO A 183 0.81 17.33 16.24
C PRO A 183 0.17 17.50 14.88
N ASP A 184 -1.11 17.90 14.83
CA ASP A 184 -1.93 17.99 13.61
C ASP A 184 -1.39 19.01 12.61
N ASP A 185 -0.82 20.10 13.08
CA ASP A 185 -0.19 21.16 12.29
C ASP A 185 1.04 20.68 11.49
N ARG A 186 1.62 19.53 11.86
CA ARG A 186 2.75 18.91 11.18
C ARG A 186 2.35 17.73 10.29
N ILE A 187 1.06 17.36 10.22
CA ILE A 187 0.59 16.22 9.44
C ILE A 187 0.07 16.70 8.08
N SER A 188 0.75 16.33 6.99
CA SER A 188 0.25 16.49 5.64
C SER A 188 -0.31 15.19 5.08
N VAL A 189 -1.34 15.30 4.23
CA VAL A 189 -1.79 14.16 3.42
C VAL A 189 -0.85 14.03 2.24
N HIS A 190 -0.26 12.85 2.09
CA HIS A 190 0.68 12.51 1.03
C HIS A 190 0.24 11.20 0.39
N TYR A 191 -0.43 11.30 -0.75
CA TYR A 191 -0.94 10.14 -1.46
C TYR A 191 0.18 9.31 -2.08
N THR A 192 -0.04 8.00 -2.12
CA THR A 192 0.86 7.07 -2.83
C THR A 192 0.82 7.35 -4.33
N GLY A 193 1.97 7.38 -4.97
CA GLY A 193 2.07 7.54 -6.42
C GLY A 193 1.58 6.31 -7.19
N LEU A 194 1.36 6.49 -8.47
CA LEU A 194 0.91 5.46 -9.41
C LEU A 194 1.73 5.53 -10.70
N ASP A 195 2.02 4.39 -11.29
CA ASP A 195 2.58 4.26 -12.65
C ASP A 195 1.45 4.46 -13.69
N ARG A 196 1.32 5.70 -14.18
CA ARG A 196 0.28 6.11 -15.13
C ARG A 196 0.49 5.55 -16.55
N ASP A 197 1.68 5.14 -16.90
CA ASP A 197 1.95 4.47 -18.18
C ASP A 197 1.39 3.04 -18.17
N ARG A 198 1.45 2.40 -17.03
CA ARG A 198 0.94 1.05 -16.80
C ARG A 198 -0.55 1.02 -16.52
N PHE A 199 -1.01 1.83 -15.55
CA PHE A 199 -2.41 1.90 -15.14
C PHE A 199 -3.12 3.02 -15.90
N ARG A 200 -3.79 2.66 -16.97
CA ARG A 200 -4.53 3.55 -17.87
C ARG A 200 -5.67 2.80 -18.54
N PRO A 201 -6.70 3.49 -19.04
CA PRO A 201 -7.77 2.82 -19.78
C PRO A 201 -7.23 2.12 -21.02
N LEU A 202 -7.54 0.84 -21.17
CA LEU A 202 -7.19 0.03 -22.34
C LEU A 202 -8.45 -0.22 -23.20
N ALA A 203 -8.25 -0.47 -24.51
CA ALA A 203 -9.33 -0.74 -25.44
C ALA A 203 -10.09 -2.03 -25.05
N HIS A 204 -11.34 -1.89 -24.64
CA HIS A 204 -12.12 -2.87 -23.89
C HIS A 204 -12.54 -4.12 -24.70
N THR A 205 -12.89 -3.95 -25.99
CA THR A 205 -13.56 -5.00 -26.77
C THR A 205 -12.68 -6.23 -27.04
N GLN A 206 -11.40 -6.03 -27.35
CA GLN A 206 -10.45 -7.13 -27.57
C GLN A 206 -9.82 -7.62 -26.27
N LEU A 207 -9.73 -6.75 -25.26
CA LEU A 207 -9.09 -7.02 -23.99
C LEU A 207 -9.73 -8.18 -23.24
N ARG A 208 -11.08 -8.26 -23.19
CA ARG A 208 -11.81 -9.33 -22.48
C ARG A 208 -11.55 -10.69 -23.10
N ALA A 209 -11.55 -10.80 -24.42
CA ALA A 209 -11.29 -12.06 -25.11
C ALA A 209 -9.84 -12.53 -24.86
N GLN A 210 -8.87 -11.62 -24.91
CA GLN A 210 -7.47 -11.92 -24.61
C GLN A 210 -7.28 -12.34 -23.15
N LEU A 211 -7.84 -11.57 -22.22
CA LEU A 211 -7.77 -11.86 -20.78
C LEU A 211 -8.44 -13.20 -20.47
N GLY A 212 -9.62 -13.46 -21.04
CA GLY A 212 -10.34 -14.73 -20.86
C GLY A 212 -9.51 -15.94 -21.31
N THR A 213 -8.86 -15.83 -22.47
CA THR A 213 -7.92 -16.85 -22.97
C THR A 213 -6.72 -17.02 -22.01
N GLN A 214 -6.13 -15.94 -21.55
CA GLN A 214 -4.98 -15.97 -20.65
C GLN A 214 -5.29 -16.58 -19.28
N LEU A 215 -6.48 -16.30 -18.75
CA LEU A 215 -6.95 -16.81 -17.47
C LEU A 215 -7.58 -18.23 -17.58
N GLY A 216 -7.88 -18.71 -18.78
CA GLY A 216 -8.69 -19.91 -18.96
C GLY A 216 -10.10 -19.75 -18.38
N PHE A 217 -10.65 -18.54 -18.43
CA PHE A 217 -11.94 -18.17 -17.84
C PHE A 217 -12.80 -17.40 -18.85
N ASP A 218 -14.01 -17.87 -19.09
CA ASP A 218 -14.89 -17.25 -20.08
C ASP A 218 -15.41 -15.89 -19.61
N LEU A 219 -15.13 -14.86 -20.42
CA LEU A 219 -15.58 -13.48 -20.23
C LEU A 219 -16.43 -13.05 -21.43
N PRO A 220 -17.70 -13.49 -21.50
CA PRO A 220 -18.55 -13.26 -22.67
C PRO A 220 -18.81 -11.78 -22.92
N HIS A 221 -19.02 -11.43 -24.18
CA HIS A 221 -19.42 -10.08 -24.54
C HIS A 221 -20.82 -9.76 -23.96
N GLY A 222 -20.95 -8.57 -23.38
CA GLY A 222 -22.24 -8.12 -22.80
C GLY A 222 -22.53 -8.65 -21.39
N VAL A 223 -21.66 -9.51 -20.85
CA VAL A 223 -21.76 -9.98 -19.46
C VAL A 223 -20.93 -9.07 -18.55
N PRO A 224 -21.47 -8.62 -17.40
CA PRO A 224 -20.70 -7.82 -16.46
C PRO A 224 -19.48 -8.56 -15.90
N VAL A 225 -18.35 -7.89 -15.85
CA VAL A 225 -17.11 -8.40 -15.23
C VAL A 225 -16.78 -7.56 -14.01
N LEU A 226 -16.67 -8.23 -12.87
CA LEU A 226 -16.29 -7.64 -11.61
C LEU A 226 -14.86 -8.06 -11.25
N ALA A 227 -14.04 -7.14 -10.81
CA ALA A 227 -12.72 -7.43 -10.27
C ALA A 227 -12.70 -7.21 -8.76
N CYS A 228 -12.14 -8.15 -8.00
CA CYS A 228 -11.88 -7.98 -6.58
C CYS A 228 -10.40 -8.29 -6.32
N VAL A 229 -9.62 -7.26 -5.97
CA VAL A 229 -8.16 -7.33 -5.92
C VAL A 229 -7.66 -7.10 -4.49
N GLY A 230 -6.84 -8.01 -4.01
CA GLY A 230 -6.22 -7.92 -2.69
C GLY A 230 -6.05 -9.26 -2.01
N ALA A 231 -5.34 -9.29 -0.88
CA ALA A 231 -5.15 -10.51 -0.10
C ALA A 231 -6.50 -11.16 0.27
N LEU A 232 -6.62 -12.47 0.09
CA LEU A 232 -7.84 -13.24 0.39
C LEU A 232 -7.91 -13.50 1.91
N ILE A 233 -8.40 -12.50 2.64
CA ILE A 233 -8.54 -12.50 4.09
C ILE A 233 -9.90 -11.92 4.49
N ASP A 234 -10.41 -12.27 5.65
CA ASP A 234 -11.75 -11.86 6.14
C ASP A 234 -11.98 -10.35 6.06
N ARG A 235 -10.99 -9.58 6.48
CA ARG A 235 -11.05 -8.12 6.49
C ARG A 235 -11.39 -7.50 5.12
N LYS A 236 -11.00 -8.12 4.02
CA LYS A 236 -11.21 -7.61 2.65
C LYS A 236 -12.62 -7.87 2.11
N GLY A 237 -13.36 -8.82 2.68
CA GLY A 237 -14.78 -9.03 2.41
C GLY A 237 -15.10 -9.63 1.05
N GLN A 238 -14.17 -10.34 0.39
CA GLN A 238 -14.40 -10.98 -0.91
C GLN A 238 -15.62 -11.92 -0.89
N TYR A 239 -15.96 -12.48 0.25
CA TYR A 239 -17.15 -13.32 0.42
C TYR A 239 -18.45 -12.58 0.11
N LEU A 240 -18.56 -11.29 0.45
CA LEU A 240 -19.74 -10.48 0.11
C LEU A 240 -19.90 -10.28 -1.40
N ALA A 241 -18.79 -10.20 -2.15
CA ALA A 241 -18.83 -10.15 -3.60
C ALA A 241 -19.33 -11.48 -4.20
N ILE A 242 -18.92 -12.62 -3.62
CA ILE A 242 -19.42 -13.96 -4.04
C ILE A 242 -20.91 -14.12 -3.67
N GLU A 243 -21.31 -13.74 -2.46
CA GLU A 243 -22.70 -13.77 -1.99
C GLU A 243 -23.65 -12.91 -2.84
N ALA A 244 -23.13 -11.85 -3.46
CA ALA A 244 -23.92 -10.98 -4.34
C ALA A 244 -24.20 -11.58 -5.73
N LEU A 245 -23.36 -12.52 -6.22
CA LEU A 245 -23.46 -13.05 -7.59
C LEU A 245 -24.80 -13.70 -7.93
N PRO A 246 -25.52 -14.42 -7.04
CA PRO A 246 -26.85 -14.94 -7.36
C PRO A 246 -27.86 -13.85 -7.77
N GLU A 247 -27.70 -12.61 -7.27
CA GLU A 247 -28.59 -11.47 -7.57
C GLU A 247 -28.03 -10.57 -8.70
N LEU A 248 -26.82 -10.83 -9.16
CA LEU A 248 -26.17 -10.14 -10.27
C LEU A 248 -26.16 -11.07 -11.50
N SER A 249 -27.19 -10.93 -12.35
CA SER A 249 -27.39 -11.81 -13.50
C SER A 249 -26.13 -11.96 -14.34
N ASP A 250 -25.66 -13.20 -14.51
CA ASP A 250 -24.54 -13.63 -15.34
C ASP A 250 -23.17 -12.99 -15.06
N ALA A 251 -23.06 -12.08 -14.08
CA ALA A 251 -21.82 -11.41 -13.77
C ALA A 251 -20.67 -12.41 -13.50
N ARG A 252 -19.50 -12.12 -14.03
CA ARG A 252 -18.24 -12.85 -13.79
C ARG A 252 -17.43 -12.12 -12.74
N LEU A 253 -16.85 -12.84 -11.79
CA LEU A 253 -16.01 -12.28 -10.73
C LEU A 253 -14.58 -12.81 -10.85
N ILE A 254 -13.61 -11.92 -10.95
CA ILE A 254 -12.19 -12.24 -10.91
C ILE A 254 -11.64 -11.84 -9.54
N LEU A 255 -11.18 -12.82 -8.76
CA LEU A 255 -10.49 -12.63 -7.49
C LEU A 255 -8.98 -12.68 -7.73
N ALA A 256 -8.30 -11.54 -7.65
CA ALA A 256 -6.85 -11.45 -7.83
C ALA A 256 -6.18 -11.23 -6.46
N GLY A 257 -5.47 -12.24 -5.99
CA GLY A 257 -4.79 -12.27 -4.71
C GLY A 257 -4.69 -13.67 -4.13
N GLU A 258 -3.94 -13.81 -3.06
CA GLU A 258 -3.76 -15.04 -2.29
C GLU A 258 -4.08 -14.77 -0.82
N GLY A 259 -4.45 -15.78 -0.08
CA GLY A 259 -4.66 -15.67 1.36
C GLY A 259 -5.33 -16.88 1.99
N GLU A 260 -5.35 -16.88 3.31
CA GLU A 260 -5.86 -18.00 4.10
C GLU A 260 -7.36 -18.28 3.94
N HIS A 261 -8.12 -17.29 3.43
CA HIS A 261 -9.56 -17.42 3.18
C HIS A 261 -9.90 -18.07 1.83
N GLU A 262 -8.95 -18.31 0.93
CA GLU A 262 -9.25 -18.89 -0.39
C GLU A 262 -10.05 -20.20 -0.31
N PRO A 263 -9.73 -21.19 0.56
CA PRO A 263 -10.53 -22.41 0.66
C PRO A 263 -11.99 -22.15 1.04
N PHE A 264 -12.23 -21.23 1.96
CA PHE A 264 -13.58 -20.81 2.35
C PHE A 264 -14.33 -20.15 1.18
N LEU A 265 -13.67 -19.24 0.46
CA LEU A 265 -14.27 -18.53 -0.68
C LEU A 265 -14.66 -19.51 -1.82
N ARG A 266 -13.82 -20.51 -2.09
CA ARG A 266 -14.14 -21.58 -3.07
C ARG A 266 -15.33 -22.42 -2.63
N ALA A 267 -15.40 -22.81 -1.37
CA ALA A 267 -16.52 -23.57 -0.83
C ALA A 267 -17.82 -22.76 -0.91
N LEU A 268 -17.78 -21.46 -0.57
CA LEU A 268 -18.93 -20.56 -0.66
C LEU A 268 -19.44 -20.41 -2.11
N ALA A 269 -18.55 -20.31 -3.09
CA ALA A 269 -18.95 -20.24 -4.50
C ALA A 269 -19.65 -21.51 -4.97
N VAL A 270 -19.23 -22.68 -4.49
CA VAL A 270 -19.88 -23.95 -4.77
C VAL A 270 -21.26 -24.04 -4.08
N GLU A 271 -21.34 -23.68 -2.81
CA GLU A 271 -22.58 -23.66 -2.03
C GLU A 271 -23.65 -22.80 -2.68
N LEU A 272 -23.28 -21.62 -3.19
CA LEU A 272 -24.16 -20.68 -3.86
C LEU A 272 -24.41 -21.02 -5.35
N SER A 273 -23.83 -22.11 -5.86
CA SER A 273 -23.95 -22.55 -7.27
C SER A 273 -23.46 -21.47 -8.26
N VAL A 274 -22.40 -20.75 -7.93
CA VAL A 274 -21.77 -19.70 -8.76
C VAL A 274 -20.29 -19.98 -9.06
N ALA A 275 -19.80 -21.17 -8.77
CA ALA A 275 -18.37 -21.51 -8.91
C ALA A 275 -17.87 -21.36 -10.36
N ASP A 276 -18.71 -21.55 -11.37
CA ASP A 276 -18.42 -21.36 -12.79
C ASP A 276 -18.32 -19.86 -13.18
N ARG A 277 -18.79 -18.97 -12.33
CA ARG A 277 -18.75 -17.51 -12.51
C ARG A 277 -17.64 -16.83 -11.70
N VAL A 278 -16.87 -17.57 -10.89
CA VAL A 278 -15.79 -17.03 -10.04
C VAL A 278 -14.45 -17.58 -10.48
N HIS A 279 -13.54 -16.70 -10.88
CA HIS A 279 -12.17 -17.06 -11.20
C HIS A 279 -11.21 -16.61 -10.10
N PHE A 280 -10.42 -17.54 -9.58
CA PHE A 280 -9.34 -17.26 -8.62
C PHE A 280 -8.02 -17.16 -9.38
N ALA A 281 -7.62 -15.95 -9.68
CA ALA A 281 -6.41 -15.67 -10.47
C ALA A 281 -5.11 -15.85 -9.68
N GLY A 282 -5.20 -16.09 -8.35
CA GLY A 282 -4.02 -16.16 -7.50
C GLY A 282 -3.27 -14.84 -7.41
N SER A 283 -2.00 -14.89 -7.10
CA SER A 283 -1.13 -13.72 -7.09
C SER A 283 -0.78 -13.32 -8.52
N VAL A 284 -1.42 -12.26 -9.02
CA VAL A 284 -1.16 -11.73 -10.36
C VAL A 284 0.09 -10.84 -10.37
N ASP A 285 0.80 -10.81 -11.49
CA ASP A 285 1.90 -9.89 -11.70
C ASP A 285 1.42 -8.46 -12.03
N HIS A 286 2.37 -7.53 -12.02
CA HIS A 286 2.05 -6.12 -12.28
C HIS A 286 1.55 -5.87 -13.71
N ASP A 287 1.83 -6.75 -14.67
CA ASP A 287 1.42 -6.56 -16.07
C ASP A 287 0.00 -7.11 -16.31
N LEU A 288 -0.41 -8.12 -15.55
CA LEU A 288 -1.76 -8.69 -15.63
C LEU A 288 -2.80 -7.84 -14.89
N LEU A 289 -2.41 -7.17 -13.79
CA LEU A 289 -3.34 -6.40 -12.98
C LEU A 289 -4.06 -5.27 -13.74
N PRO A 290 -3.35 -4.42 -14.53
CA PRO A 290 -4.01 -3.40 -15.36
C PRO A 290 -4.98 -3.99 -16.39
N LEU A 291 -4.70 -5.19 -16.93
CA LEU A 291 -5.60 -5.87 -17.86
C LEU A 291 -6.90 -6.30 -17.16
N ILE A 292 -6.79 -6.89 -15.96
CA ILE A 292 -7.95 -7.27 -15.13
C ILE A 292 -8.79 -6.05 -14.79
N LEU A 293 -8.16 -4.98 -14.29
CA LEU A 293 -8.87 -3.75 -13.92
C LEU A 293 -9.51 -3.08 -15.14
N SER A 294 -8.79 -2.96 -16.26
CA SER A 294 -9.37 -2.38 -17.48
C SER A 294 -10.46 -3.24 -18.11
N ALA A 295 -10.46 -4.56 -17.93
CA ALA A 295 -11.51 -5.45 -18.43
C ALA A 295 -12.77 -5.43 -17.57
N ALA A 296 -12.67 -5.01 -16.31
CA ALA A 296 -13.79 -4.97 -15.39
C ALA A 296 -14.75 -3.79 -15.66
N ASP A 297 -16.03 -4.00 -15.36
CA ASP A 297 -17.06 -2.97 -15.32
C ASP A 297 -17.12 -2.28 -13.95
N ALA A 298 -16.73 -3.00 -12.89
CA ALA A 298 -16.55 -2.45 -11.56
C ALA A 298 -15.47 -3.20 -10.79
N MET A 299 -14.73 -2.48 -9.97
CA MET A 299 -13.83 -3.02 -8.94
C MET A 299 -14.61 -3.07 -7.62
N VAL A 300 -14.74 -4.25 -7.01
CA VAL A 300 -15.54 -4.47 -5.80
C VAL A 300 -14.64 -4.88 -4.65
N LEU A 301 -14.57 -4.07 -3.58
CA LEU A 301 -13.77 -4.40 -2.41
C LEU A 301 -14.48 -3.97 -1.12
N PRO A 302 -15.41 -4.76 -0.55
CA PRO A 302 -16.19 -4.43 0.64
C PRO A 302 -15.37 -4.65 1.92
N THR A 303 -14.23 -3.96 2.02
CA THR A 303 -13.27 -4.05 3.13
C THR A 303 -13.78 -3.32 4.37
N ILE A 304 -13.33 -3.74 5.57
CA ILE A 304 -13.67 -3.07 6.84
C ILE A 304 -12.63 -2.03 7.27
N SER A 305 -11.45 -2.03 6.65
CA SER A 305 -10.37 -1.12 7.08
C SER A 305 -9.29 -1.00 6.01
N GLU A 306 -8.96 0.22 5.65
CA GLU A 306 -7.83 0.62 4.80
C GLU A 306 -7.23 1.94 5.30
N GLY A 307 -6.01 2.26 4.88
CA GLY A 307 -5.52 3.64 4.92
C GLY A 307 -6.02 4.39 3.69
N LEU A 308 -5.37 4.12 2.55
CA LEU A 308 -5.86 4.36 1.19
C LEU A 308 -5.47 3.11 0.38
N ALA A 309 -6.44 2.36 -0.13
CA ALA A 309 -6.12 1.16 -0.89
C ALA A 309 -5.59 1.54 -2.28
N ASN A 310 -4.33 1.20 -2.57
CA ASN A 310 -3.72 1.50 -3.87
C ASN A 310 -4.56 0.99 -5.04
N VAL A 311 -5.19 -0.18 -4.88
CA VAL A 311 -6.03 -0.78 -5.92
C VAL A 311 -7.27 0.07 -6.27
N TRP A 312 -7.76 0.93 -5.40
CA TRP A 312 -8.82 1.88 -5.75
C TRP A 312 -8.29 2.92 -6.74
N VAL A 313 -7.10 3.46 -6.48
CA VAL A 313 -6.44 4.41 -7.38
C VAL A 313 -6.09 3.73 -8.71
N GLU A 314 -5.58 2.49 -8.66
CA GLU A 314 -5.25 1.67 -9.83
C GLU A 314 -6.49 1.38 -10.69
N ALA A 315 -7.63 1.05 -10.07
CA ALA A 315 -8.89 0.81 -10.77
C ALA A 315 -9.42 2.07 -11.46
N LEU A 316 -9.48 3.19 -10.71
CA LEU A 316 -9.88 4.48 -11.28
C LEU A 316 -8.95 4.88 -12.43
N ALA A 317 -7.65 4.72 -12.28
CA ALA A 317 -6.67 5.00 -13.34
C ALA A 317 -6.89 4.15 -14.60
N CYS A 318 -7.35 2.91 -14.44
CA CYS A 318 -7.76 2.03 -15.56
C CYS A 318 -9.15 2.40 -16.13
N GLY A 319 -9.80 3.42 -15.60
CA GLY A 319 -11.15 3.83 -16.02
C GLY A 319 -12.25 2.90 -15.49
N THR A 320 -12.02 2.26 -14.35
CA THR A 320 -12.97 1.31 -13.75
C THR A 320 -13.48 1.87 -12.42
N PRO A 321 -14.80 2.07 -12.30
CA PRO A 321 -15.40 2.60 -11.08
C PRO A 321 -15.28 1.60 -9.93
N VAL A 322 -15.28 2.13 -8.69
CA VAL A 322 -15.02 1.35 -7.48
C VAL A 322 -16.28 1.24 -6.63
N VAL A 323 -16.60 0.04 -6.17
CA VAL A 323 -17.65 -0.25 -5.19
C VAL A 323 -16.97 -0.71 -3.90
N THR A 324 -17.02 0.09 -2.85
CA THR A 324 -16.34 -0.20 -1.59
C THR A 324 -17.09 0.41 -0.39
N CYS A 325 -16.70 0.04 0.83
CA CYS A 325 -17.24 0.66 2.04
C CYS A 325 -16.58 2.02 2.32
N ASP A 326 -17.28 2.90 3.03
CA ASP A 326 -16.71 4.17 3.48
C ASP A 326 -15.75 3.94 4.65
N VAL A 327 -14.52 3.59 4.33
CA VAL A 327 -13.43 3.31 5.27
C VAL A 327 -12.13 3.95 4.81
N GLY A 328 -11.36 4.46 5.76
CA GLY A 328 -10.10 5.12 5.46
C GLY A 328 -10.28 6.29 4.49
N GLY A 329 -9.47 6.35 3.46
CA GLY A 329 -9.55 7.39 2.42
C GLY A 329 -10.54 7.09 1.29
N ALA A 330 -11.50 6.15 1.45
CA ALA A 330 -12.43 5.78 0.37
C ALA A 330 -13.24 6.98 -0.13
N SER A 331 -13.83 7.77 0.76
CA SER A 331 -14.62 8.97 0.42
C SER A 331 -13.80 10.11 -0.20
N GLU A 332 -12.48 10.07 -0.06
CA GLU A 332 -11.58 11.04 -0.72
C GLU A 332 -11.44 10.74 -2.22
N LEU A 333 -11.52 9.46 -2.61
CA LEU A 333 -11.45 9.00 -4.00
C LEU A 333 -12.83 8.88 -4.64
N ILE A 334 -13.79 8.29 -3.90
CA ILE A 334 -15.14 8.00 -4.41
C ILE A 334 -16.07 9.13 -3.94
N SER A 335 -15.86 10.32 -4.51
CA SER A 335 -16.60 11.54 -4.19
C SER A 335 -17.74 11.84 -5.18
N SER A 336 -17.94 11.00 -6.17
CA SER A 336 -18.98 11.15 -7.20
C SER A 336 -19.41 9.78 -7.76
N ASP A 337 -20.60 9.71 -8.35
CA ASP A 337 -21.10 8.49 -9.04
C ASP A 337 -20.15 8.04 -10.16
N LEU A 338 -19.43 8.97 -10.79
CA LEU A 338 -18.42 8.65 -11.80
C LEU A 338 -17.27 7.80 -11.22
N ALA A 339 -16.85 8.06 -9.99
CA ALA A 339 -15.79 7.29 -9.33
C ALA A 339 -16.28 5.93 -8.82
N GLY A 340 -17.58 5.77 -8.59
CA GLY A 340 -18.17 4.54 -8.06
C GLY A 340 -19.15 4.78 -6.92
N GLN A 341 -19.28 3.79 -6.03
CA GLN A 341 -20.26 3.80 -4.95
C GLN A 341 -19.63 3.44 -3.60
N LEU A 342 -19.94 4.25 -2.59
CA LEU A 342 -19.72 3.91 -1.19
C LEU A 342 -20.93 3.13 -0.67
N ILE A 343 -20.71 1.94 -0.14
CA ILE A 343 -21.77 1.00 0.22
C ILE A 343 -21.72 0.62 1.71
N GLU A 344 -22.86 0.20 2.24
CA GLU A 344 -22.90 -0.57 3.48
C GLU A 344 -22.19 -1.93 3.27
N ARG A 345 -21.45 -2.37 4.28
CA ARG A 345 -20.73 -3.65 4.24
C ARG A 345 -21.70 -4.81 4.45
N SER A 346 -22.44 -5.12 3.42
CA SER A 346 -23.43 -6.21 3.38
C SER A 346 -23.56 -6.74 1.95
N LYS A 347 -24.11 -7.96 1.80
CA LYS A 347 -24.48 -8.51 0.50
C LYS A 347 -25.39 -7.54 -0.27
N ALA A 348 -26.43 -7.01 0.39
CA ALA A 348 -27.38 -6.08 -0.22
C ALA A 348 -26.69 -4.78 -0.66
N GLY A 349 -25.76 -4.26 0.13
CA GLY A 349 -24.95 -3.09 -0.26
C GLY A 349 -24.10 -3.34 -1.48
N VAL A 350 -23.44 -4.51 -1.59
CA VAL A 350 -22.67 -4.89 -2.78
C VAL A 350 -23.58 -5.00 -4.00
N VAL A 351 -24.74 -5.67 -3.89
CA VAL A 351 -25.71 -5.80 -4.99
C VAL A 351 -26.15 -4.42 -5.47
N ALA A 352 -26.61 -3.57 -4.56
CA ALA A 352 -27.09 -2.23 -4.91
C ALA A 352 -26.02 -1.36 -5.56
N GLY A 353 -24.79 -1.35 -4.97
CA GLY A 353 -23.66 -0.57 -5.49
C GLY A 353 -23.22 -1.03 -6.87
N VAL A 354 -23.13 -2.35 -7.10
CA VAL A 354 -22.79 -2.91 -8.42
C VAL A 354 -23.88 -2.60 -9.45
N GLN A 355 -25.15 -2.81 -9.10
CA GLN A 355 -26.27 -2.51 -10.01
C GLN A 355 -26.30 -1.03 -10.38
N LYS A 356 -26.08 -0.12 -9.44
CA LYS A 356 -26.00 1.33 -9.68
C LYS A 356 -24.89 1.65 -10.68
N VAL A 357 -23.68 1.12 -10.46
CA VAL A 357 -22.55 1.29 -11.37
C VAL A 357 -22.87 0.74 -12.77
N LEU A 358 -23.42 -0.47 -12.85
CA LEU A 358 -23.74 -1.11 -14.13
C LEU A 358 -24.91 -0.45 -14.90
N SER A 359 -25.77 0.30 -14.21
CA SER A 359 -26.89 1.01 -14.84
C SER A 359 -26.47 2.26 -15.59
N GLU A 360 -25.27 2.76 -15.38
CA GLU A 360 -24.74 3.99 -15.95
C GLU A 360 -23.68 3.67 -17.03
N ARG A 361 -23.62 4.54 -18.05
CA ARG A 361 -22.50 4.50 -18.99
C ARG A 361 -21.37 5.37 -18.45
N HIS A 362 -20.24 4.76 -18.19
CA HIS A 362 -19.07 5.46 -17.68
C HIS A 362 -18.10 5.80 -18.82
N ASP A 363 -17.69 7.06 -18.89
CA ASP A 363 -16.53 7.48 -19.68
C ASP A 363 -15.26 7.09 -18.90
N ARG A 364 -14.58 6.06 -19.36
CA ARG A 364 -13.36 5.53 -18.75
C ARG A 364 -12.21 6.55 -18.68
N GLN A 365 -12.14 7.46 -19.66
CA GLN A 365 -11.14 8.53 -19.65
C GLN A 365 -11.46 9.56 -18.56
N ALA A 366 -12.74 9.92 -18.41
CA ALA A 366 -13.17 10.80 -17.33
C ALA A 366 -12.94 10.19 -15.94
N ILE A 367 -13.19 8.89 -15.76
CA ILE A 367 -12.84 8.20 -14.50
C ILE A 367 -11.33 8.25 -14.25
N SER A 368 -10.52 7.95 -15.26
CA SER A 368 -9.06 7.96 -15.16
C SER A 368 -8.51 9.34 -14.79
N ALA A 369 -9.14 10.40 -15.26
CA ALA A 369 -8.77 11.79 -14.95
C ALA A 369 -8.96 12.15 -13.46
N LEU A 370 -9.87 11.47 -12.73
CA LEU A 370 -10.08 11.71 -11.29
C LEU A 370 -8.82 11.47 -10.44
N VAL A 371 -7.91 10.65 -10.93
CA VAL A 371 -6.66 10.29 -10.23
C VAL A 371 -5.41 10.74 -11.01
N GLU A 372 -5.53 11.76 -11.84
CA GLU A 372 -4.40 12.26 -12.65
C GLU A 372 -3.23 12.75 -11.79
N GLY A 373 -3.52 13.35 -10.64
CA GLY A 373 -2.51 13.82 -9.68
C GLY A 373 -1.75 12.71 -8.94
N PHE A 374 -2.16 11.44 -9.07
CA PHE A 374 -1.51 10.30 -8.41
C PHE A 374 -0.37 9.74 -9.27
N SER A 375 0.66 10.52 -9.56
CA SER A 375 1.85 10.04 -10.25
C SER A 375 3.04 9.91 -9.32
N TRP A 376 4.03 9.08 -9.69
CA TRP A 376 5.29 8.98 -8.94
C TRP A 376 6.08 10.28 -9.01
N GLU A 377 5.97 11.03 -10.10
CA GLU A 377 6.60 12.34 -10.28
C GLU A 377 6.03 13.38 -9.29
N ALA A 378 4.70 13.47 -9.19
CA ALA A 378 4.03 14.36 -8.22
C ALA A 378 4.35 13.95 -6.78
N ASN A 379 4.31 12.63 -6.48
CA ASN A 379 4.67 12.09 -5.17
C ASN A 379 6.11 12.46 -4.77
N ALA A 380 7.07 12.28 -5.69
CA ALA A 380 8.46 12.61 -5.44
C ALA A 380 8.72 14.12 -5.31
N ALA A 381 7.98 14.95 -6.05
CA ALA A 381 8.08 16.40 -5.95
C ALA A 381 7.63 16.89 -4.56
N ASP A 382 6.45 16.44 -4.12
CA ASP A 382 5.91 16.79 -2.79
C ASP A 382 6.85 16.34 -1.65
N LEU A 383 7.38 15.10 -1.72
CA LEU A 383 8.39 14.64 -0.75
C LEU A 383 9.65 15.50 -0.75
N ALA A 384 10.16 15.83 -1.94
CA ALA A 384 11.38 16.62 -2.07
C ALA A 384 11.24 18.01 -1.45
N ASP A 385 10.09 18.65 -1.63
CA ASP A 385 9.80 19.98 -1.08
C ASP A 385 9.73 19.92 0.46
N HIS A 386 9.02 18.94 1.02
CA HIS A 386 8.95 18.75 2.47
C HIS A 386 10.32 18.42 3.09
N TYR A 387 11.10 17.52 2.49
CA TYR A 387 12.42 17.16 2.98
C TYR A 387 13.42 18.32 2.82
N ALA A 388 13.28 19.14 1.75
CA ALA A 388 14.10 20.33 1.58
C ALA A 388 13.86 21.35 2.71
N ALA A 389 12.60 21.61 3.04
CA ALA A 389 12.23 22.46 4.16
C ALA A 389 12.76 21.95 5.51
N LEU A 390 12.75 20.61 5.72
CA LEU A 390 13.32 20.01 6.94
C LEU A 390 14.85 20.18 7.01
N ALA A 391 15.54 20.00 5.89
CA ALA A 391 17.00 20.12 5.83
C ALA A 391 17.49 21.54 6.12
N GLU A 392 16.65 22.56 5.89
CA GLU A 392 16.97 23.98 6.16
C GLU A 392 16.75 24.38 7.64
N GLN A 393 16.01 23.59 8.42
CA GLN A 393 15.70 23.84 9.83
C GLN A 393 16.82 23.33 10.80
N ARG A 394 18.07 23.37 10.39
CA ARG A 394 19.22 22.92 11.23
C ARG A 394 19.43 23.76 12.47
#